data_59f58e041642ceaf93cb83f78973f12a
#
_entry.id   59f58e041642ceaf93cb83f78973f12a
#
_cell.length_a   1.000
_cell.length_b   1.000
_cell.length_c   1.000
_cell.angle_alpha   90.00
_cell.angle_beta   90.00
_cell.angle_gamma   90.00
#
_symmetry.space_group_name_H-M   'P 1'
#
loop_
_entity.id
_entity.type
_entity.pdbx_description
1 polymer ?
#
loop_
_entity_poly.entity_id
_entity_poly.type
_entity_poly.pdbx_seq_one_letter_code
_entity_poly.pdbx_strand_id
1 'polypeptide(L)'
;SYNHVINHFNHLTLEKKMIEELTEEQKEKMPQYVETWTQIGLSCEPSDFEKCKKFAKMAYAAADLPEPSKFVLVDSPKSAIKELSEVLPNVKDTSIFTEMMYGNHDAGWLSFYDFMINEVGVTGCENIEGLIGIAKNCGWWSAYDDIVVFQHRPKEIHLDDNGEIHNEEGPAILYRDGYAVWGISGKRVTEQIIMAPETMTIIQRVLTLEIIS
;
A
#
# COMPACT_ATOMS: atom_id res chain seq x y z
N SER A 1 -0.54 -16.44 -9.92
CA SER A 1 -0.32 -16.02 -8.51
C SER A 1 -0.05 -14.53 -8.44
N TYR A 2 -0.34 -13.88 -7.31
CA TYR A 2 -0.05 -12.46 -7.07
C TYR A 2 1.36 -12.06 -7.51
N ASN A 3 2.35 -12.86 -7.13
CA ASN A 3 3.75 -12.65 -7.51
C ASN A 3 3.98 -12.72 -9.03
N HIS A 4 3.16 -13.47 -9.77
CA HIS A 4 3.31 -13.56 -11.23
C HIS A 4 2.94 -12.23 -11.91
N VAL A 5 1.81 -11.64 -11.51
CA VAL A 5 1.36 -10.35 -12.06
C VAL A 5 2.34 -9.23 -11.68
N ILE A 6 2.72 -9.13 -10.39
CA ILE A 6 3.65 -8.11 -9.90
C ILE A 6 5.06 -8.31 -10.47
N ASN A 7 5.56 -9.55 -10.54
CA ASN A 7 6.87 -9.82 -11.14
C ASN A 7 6.92 -9.48 -12.63
N HIS A 8 5.81 -9.63 -13.35
CA HIS A 8 5.75 -9.20 -14.74
C HIS A 8 5.94 -7.68 -14.86
N PHE A 9 5.34 -6.90 -13.96
CA PHE A 9 5.55 -5.45 -13.90
C PHE A 9 6.98 -5.09 -13.44
N ASN A 10 7.58 -5.84 -12.53
CA ASN A 10 8.95 -5.61 -12.06
C ASN A 10 10.02 -5.91 -13.13
N HIS A 11 9.71 -6.70 -14.16
CA HIS A 11 10.59 -6.99 -15.29
C HIS A 11 10.50 -5.97 -16.43
N LEU A 12 9.67 -4.93 -16.28
CA LEU A 12 9.70 -3.79 -17.18
C LEU A 12 11.01 -3.02 -16.91
N THR A 13 12.09 -3.58 -17.42
CA THR A 13 13.36 -2.88 -17.55
C THR A 13 13.09 -1.67 -18.43
N LEU A 14 13.05 -0.50 -17.82
CA LEU A 14 13.38 0.73 -18.52
C LEU A 14 14.65 0.43 -19.29
N GLU A 15 14.57 0.36 -20.64
CA GLU A 15 15.78 0.45 -21.43
C GLU A 15 16.47 1.70 -20.89
N LYS A 16 17.61 1.49 -20.24
CA LYS A 16 18.46 2.55 -19.71
C LYS A 16 18.92 3.45 -20.86
N LYS A 17 18.07 4.34 -21.32
CA LYS A 17 18.56 5.64 -21.71
C LYS A 17 19.01 6.26 -20.40
N MET A 18 20.28 6.07 -20.09
CA MET A 18 20.92 6.72 -18.96
C MET A 18 20.59 8.20 -19.10
N ILE A 19 19.79 8.68 -18.18
CA ILE A 19 19.61 10.11 -17.98
C ILE A 19 20.95 10.55 -17.43
N GLU A 20 21.79 11.04 -18.33
CA GLU A 20 23.18 11.34 -18.00
C GLU A 20 23.27 12.42 -16.95
N GLU A 21 22.30 13.36 -16.88
CA GLU A 21 22.16 14.31 -15.76
C GLU A 21 20.77 14.94 -15.77
N LEU A 22 20.11 14.99 -14.62
CA LEU A 22 18.94 15.83 -14.40
C LEU A 22 19.35 17.29 -14.41
N THR A 23 18.54 18.15 -15.03
CA THR A 23 18.74 19.61 -14.94
C THR A 23 18.49 20.08 -13.53
N GLU A 24 19.05 21.25 -13.14
CA GLU A 24 18.78 21.82 -11.82
C GLU A 24 17.26 22.08 -11.60
N GLU A 25 16.55 22.53 -12.63
CA GLU A 25 15.09 22.71 -12.57
C GLU A 25 14.36 21.38 -12.28
N GLN A 26 14.78 20.28 -12.89
CA GLN A 26 14.21 18.96 -12.62
C GLN A 26 14.52 18.50 -11.18
N LYS A 27 15.75 18.71 -10.71
CA LYS A 27 16.12 18.37 -9.33
C LYS A 27 15.31 19.14 -8.30
N GLU A 28 15.02 20.43 -8.56
CA GLU A 28 14.19 21.27 -7.70
C GLU A 28 12.73 20.81 -7.61
N LYS A 29 12.22 20.09 -8.62
CA LYS A 29 10.86 19.53 -8.64
C LYS A 29 10.73 18.18 -7.93
N MET A 30 11.81 17.42 -7.78
CA MET A 30 11.76 16.08 -7.13
C MET A 30 11.09 16.09 -5.75
N PRO A 31 11.38 17.04 -4.84
CA PRO A 31 10.74 17.08 -3.54
C PRO A 31 9.21 17.21 -3.60
N GLN A 32 8.67 17.88 -4.62
CA GLN A 32 7.22 18.03 -4.82
C GLN A 32 6.55 16.69 -5.14
N TYR A 33 7.22 15.82 -5.91
CA TYR A 33 6.74 14.47 -6.19
C TYR A 33 6.77 13.61 -4.94
N VAL A 34 7.84 13.68 -4.16
CA VAL A 34 7.94 12.98 -2.88
C VAL A 34 6.81 13.41 -1.94
N GLU A 35 6.58 14.72 -1.79
CA GLU A 35 5.51 15.26 -0.95
C GLU A 35 4.13 14.78 -1.45
N THR A 36 3.86 14.92 -2.75
CA THR A 36 2.59 14.50 -3.35
C THR A 36 2.32 13.02 -3.10
N TRP A 37 3.31 12.16 -3.31
CA TRP A 37 3.16 10.73 -3.12
C TRP A 37 3.11 10.32 -1.65
N THR A 38 3.74 11.07 -0.76
CA THR A 38 3.56 10.92 0.70
C THR A 38 2.12 11.20 1.09
N GLN A 39 1.52 12.28 0.58
CA GLN A 39 0.11 12.60 0.82
C GLN A 39 -0.84 11.53 0.24
N ILE A 40 -0.54 11.00 -0.95
CA ILE A 40 -1.29 9.87 -1.52
C ILE A 40 -1.21 8.65 -0.61
N GLY A 41 -0.02 8.31 -0.14
CA GLY A 41 0.21 7.16 0.75
C GLY A 41 -0.47 7.28 2.11
N LEU A 42 -0.61 8.48 2.63
CA LEU A 42 -1.23 8.77 3.94
C LEU A 42 -2.72 9.17 3.83
N SER A 43 -3.27 9.21 2.62
CA SER A 43 -4.67 9.59 2.43
C SER A 43 -5.62 8.63 3.13
N CYS A 44 -6.61 9.16 3.84
CA CYS A 44 -7.70 8.43 4.47
C CYS A 44 -9.02 8.52 3.67
N GLU A 45 -8.98 9.10 2.47
CA GLU A 45 -10.15 9.18 1.60
C GLU A 45 -10.62 7.80 1.14
N PRO A 46 -11.92 7.57 0.99
CA PRO A 46 -12.43 6.35 0.41
C PRO A 46 -11.84 6.08 -0.98
N SER A 47 -11.60 4.82 -1.29
CA SER A 47 -11.12 4.42 -2.61
C SER A 47 -12.20 4.59 -3.67
N ASP A 48 -11.81 5.02 -4.88
CA ASP A 48 -12.69 5.13 -6.04
C ASP A 48 -12.69 3.81 -6.82
N PHE A 49 -13.68 2.97 -6.56
CA PHE A 49 -13.75 1.62 -7.13
C PHE A 49 -13.79 1.61 -8.66
N GLU A 50 -14.53 2.53 -9.28
CA GLU A 50 -14.63 2.56 -10.74
C GLU A 50 -13.30 2.94 -11.39
N LYS A 51 -12.59 3.92 -10.82
CA LYS A 51 -11.24 4.24 -11.27
C LYS A 51 -10.25 3.10 -11.02
N CYS A 52 -10.33 2.44 -9.86
CA CYS A 52 -9.49 1.28 -9.56
C CYS A 52 -9.66 0.19 -10.61
N LYS A 53 -10.90 -0.17 -10.96
CA LYS A 53 -11.19 -1.14 -12.03
C LYS A 53 -10.62 -0.70 -13.38
N LYS A 54 -10.86 0.56 -13.76
CA LYS A 54 -10.34 1.11 -15.02
C LYS A 54 -8.82 0.95 -15.11
N PHE A 55 -8.10 1.37 -14.08
CA PHE A 55 -6.64 1.34 -14.07
C PHE A 55 -6.09 -0.09 -13.94
N ALA A 56 -6.78 -0.98 -13.22
CA ALA A 56 -6.39 -2.39 -13.18
C ALA A 56 -6.50 -3.05 -14.57
N LYS A 57 -7.58 -2.79 -15.31
CA LYS A 57 -7.70 -3.28 -16.70
C LYS A 57 -6.57 -2.76 -17.58
N MET A 58 -6.20 -1.49 -17.45
CA MET A 58 -5.05 -0.93 -18.16
C MET A 58 -3.74 -1.65 -17.80
N ALA A 59 -3.52 -1.91 -16.49
CA ALA A 59 -2.34 -2.62 -16.02
C ALA A 59 -2.26 -4.06 -16.55
N TYR A 60 -3.38 -4.80 -16.55
CA TYR A 60 -3.43 -6.15 -17.12
C TYR A 60 -3.18 -6.15 -18.65
N ALA A 61 -3.80 -5.24 -19.36
CA ALA A 61 -3.57 -5.09 -20.80
C ALA A 61 -2.11 -4.75 -21.13
N ALA A 62 -1.49 -3.85 -20.36
CA ALA A 62 -0.09 -3.48 -20.52
C ALA A 62 0.88 -4.63 -20.23
N ALA A 63 0.47 -5.58 -19.39
CA ALA A 63 1.22 -6.80 -19.07
C ALA A 63 0.94 -7.96 -20.04
N ASP A 64 0.10 -7.75 -21.05
CA ASP A 64 -0.39 -8.80 -21.96
C ASP A 64 -1.08 -9.97 -21.22
N LEU A 65 -1.82 -9.63 -20.15
CA LEU A 65 -2.57 -10.56 -19.31
C LEU A 65 -4.07 -10.46 -19.61
N PRO A 66 -4.82 -11.57 -19.51
CA PRO A 66 -6.26 -11.56 -19.64
C PRO A 66 -6.91 -10.66 -18.58
N GLU A 67 -7.99 -9.96 -18.95
CA GLU A 67 -8.76 -9.17 -18.00
C GLU A 67 -9.39 -10.09 -16.93
N PRO A 68 -9.22 -9.79 -15.62
CA PRO A 68 -9.84 -10.56 -14.55
C PRO A 68 -11.36 -10.53 -14.64
N SER A 69 -11.98 -11.66 -14.31
CA SER A 69 -13.45 -11.80 -14.35
C SER A 69 -14.14 -11.15 -13.14
N LYS A 70 -13.42 -10.96 -12.01
CA LYS A 70 -13.97 -10.44 -10.76
C LYS A 70 -13.12 -9.30 -10.21
N PHE A 71 -13.80 -8.20 -9.85
CA PHE A 71 -13.23 -7.08 -9.11
C PHE A 71 -14.00 -6.87 -7.82
N VAL A 72 -13.31 -6.71 -6.71
CA VAL A 72 -13.90 -6.52 -5.37
C VAL A 72 -13.23 -5.36 -4.67
N LEU A 73 -14.00 -4.55 -3.95
CA LEU A 73 -13.51 -3.52 -3.04
C LEU A 73 -13.91 -3.89 -1.61
N VAL A 74 -12.95 -3.94 -0.70
CA VAL A 74 -13.12 -4.31 0.71
C VAL A 74 -12.60 -3.22 1.64
N ASP A 75 -12.99 -3.28 2.91
CA ASP A 75 -12.69 -2.21 3.87
C ASP A 75 -11.30 -2.30 4.50
N SER A 76 -10.71 -3.49 4.56
CA SER A 76 -9.45 -3.71 5.28
C SER A 76 -8.64 -4.88 4.72
N PRO A 77 -7.36 -5.02 5.12
CA PRO A 77 -6.56 -6.22 4.85
C PRO A 77 -7.23 -7.52 5.35
N LYS A 78 -7.90 -7.47 6.50
CA LYS A 78 -8.62 -8.62 7.06
C LYS A 78 -9.78 -9.07 6.15
N SER A 79 -10.54 -8.10 5.64
CA SER A 79 -11.63 -8.38 4.68
C SER A 79 -11.08 -8.87 3.34
N ALA A 80 -9.92 -8.36 2.88
CA ALA A 80 -9.28 -8.84 1.65
C ALA A 80 -8.90 -10.32 1.72
N ILE A 81 -8.35 -10.76 2.85
CA ILE A 81 -7.98 -12.18 3.03
C ILE A 81 -9.22 -13.07 3.07
N LYS A 82 -10.30 -12.61 3.68
CA LYS A 82 -11.56 -13.35 3.68
C LYS A 82 -12.02 -13.60 2.23
N GLU A 83 -12.08 -12.55 1.41
CA GLU A 83 -12.46 -12.68 -0.01
C GLU A 83 -11.51 -13.60 -0.78
N LEU A 84 -10.20 -13.45 -0.59
CA LEU A 84 -9.21 -14.26 -1.28
C LEU A 84 -9.25 -15.72 -0.85
N SER A 85 -9.49 -16.03 0.43
CA SER A 85 -9.57 -17.39 0.94
C SER A 85 -10.77 -18.18 0.40
N GLU A 86 -11.84 -17.50 -0.01
CA GLU A 86 -13.01 -18.11 -0.63
C GLU A 86 -12.72 -18.56 -2.07
N VAL A 87 -11.85 -17.85 -2.78
CA VAL A 87 -11.54 -18.09 -4.20
C VAL A 87 -10.24 -18.90 -4.36
N LEU A 88 -9.30 -18.71 -3.47
CA LEU A 88 -7.96 -19.29 -3.50
C LEU A 88 -7.71 -20.11 -2.23
N PRO A 89 -8.13 -21.40 -2.18
CA PRO A 89 -8.11 -22.21 -0.95
C PRO A 89 -6.72 -22.43 -0.35
N ASN A 90 -5.66 -22.11 -1.07
CA ASN A 90 -4.26 -22.21 -0.63
C ASN A 90 -3.66 -20.90 -0.13
N VAL A 91 -4.39 -19.77 -0.16
CA VAL A 91 -3.96 -18.51 0.45
C VAL A 91 -4.14 -18.61 1.96
N LYS A 92 -3.23 -19.36 2.60
CA LYS A 92 -3.08 -19.40 4.06
C LYS A 92 -1.95 -18.48 4.52
N ASP A 93 -1.39 -17.70 3.61
CA ASP A 93 -0.21 -16.91 3.91
C ASP A 93 -0.61 -15.66 4.69
N THR A 94 -0.38 -15.73 5.99
CA THR A 94 -0.54 -14.59 6.90
C THR A 94 0.54 -13.53 6.70
N SER A 95 1.57 -13.76 5.86
CA SER A 95 2.61 -12.78 5.56
C SER A 95 2.03 -11.55 4.86
N ILE A 96 0.99 -11.74 4.04
CA ILE A 96 0.23 -10.64 3.44
C ILE A 96 -0.26 -9.64 4.50
N PHE A 97 -0.59 -10.09 5.72
CA PHE A 97 -1.02 -9.22 6.82
C PHE A 97 0.11 -8.39 7.44
N THR A 98 1.31 -8.93 7.47
CA THR A 98 2.45 -8.23 8.08
C THR A 98 2.98 -7.13 7.19
N GLU A 99 2.77 -7.25 5.89
CA GLU A 99 3.22 -6.29 4.89
C GLU A 99 2.18 -5.19 4.60
N MET A 100 0.88 -5.49 4.76
CA MET A 100 -0.22 -4.53 4.55
C MET A 100 -0.46 -3.69 5.81
N MET A 101 0.40 -2.73 6.09
CA MET A 101 0.21 -1.91 7.30
C MET A 101 -0.67 -0.69 7.04
N TYR A 102 -0.26 0.19 6.16
CA TYR A 102 -1.01 1.41 5.81
C TYR A 102 -0.43 2.02 4.53
N GLY A 103 -1.16 2.98 3.99
CA GLY A 103 -0.72 3.72 2.83
C GLY A 103 -0.77 2.89 1.55
N ASN A 104 0.04 3.28 0.62
CA ASN A 104 0.23 2.58 -0.63
C ASN A 104 1.67 2.08 -0.70
N HIS A 105 1.84 0.78 -0.66
CA HIS A 105 3.13 0.11 -0.71
C HIS A 105 3.99 0.52 -1.92
N ASP A 106 3.33 0.84 -3.03
CA ASP A 106 4.01 1.18 -4.28
C ASP A 106 4.35 2.68 -4.40
N ALA A 107 3.93 3.52 -3.44
CA ALA A 107 4.10 4.97 -3.52
C ALA A 107 5.55 5.41 -3.71
N GLY A 108 6.48 4.75 -3.04
CA GLY A 108 7.90 5.10 -3.09
C GLY A 108 8.50 5.00 -4.49
N TRP A 109 8.33 3.85 -5.15
CA TRP A 109 8.89 3.66 -6.48
C TRP A 109 8.03 4.29 -7.59
N LEU A 110 6.70 4.35 -7.41
CA LEU A 110 5.81 5.01 -8.36
C LEU A 110 6.03 6.52 -8.40
N SER A 111 6.42 7.16 -7.28
CA SER A 111 6.76 8.58 -7.25
C SER A 111 7.94 8.89 -8.17
N PHE A 112 8.94 8.02 -8.22
CA PHE A 112 10.07 8.14 -9.12
C PHE A 112 9.65 8.06 -10.59
N TYR A 113 8.83 7.06 -10.94
CA TYR A 113 8.35 6.92 -12.33
C TYR A 113 7.41 8.06 -12.74
N ASP A 114 6.53 8.51 -11.85
CA ASP A 114 5.65 9.66 -12.10
C ASP A 114 6.48 10.92 -12.41
N PHE A 115 7.56 11.15 -11.64
CA PHE A 115 8.54 12.21 -11.91
C PHE A 115 9.24 12.03 -13.27
N MET A 116 9.73 10.82 -13.57
CA MET A 116 10.46 10.53 -14.80
C MET A 116 9.59 10.72 -16.04
N ILE A 117 8.32 10.35 -15.99
CA ILE A 117 7.38 10.51 -17.10
C ILE A 117 7.04 11.98 -17.29
N ASN A 118 6.67 12.70 -16.22
CA ASN A 118 6.09 14.03 -16.34
C ASN A 118 7.11 15.16 -16.42
N GLU A 119 8.26 15.03 -15.75
CA GLU A 119 9.27 16.10 -15.70
C GLU A 119 10.46 15.84 -16.60
N VAL A 120 10.82 14.59 -16.80
CA VAL A 120 11.97 14.23 -17.65
C VAL A 120 11.53 13.86 -19.07
N GLY A 121 10.25 13.49 -19.24
CA GLY A 121 9.71 13.13 -20.56
C GLY A 121 10.17 11.75 -21.04
N VAL A 122 10.41 10.82 -20.14
CA VAL A 122 10.75 9.45 -20.48
C VAL A 122 9.55 8.78 -21.13
N THR A 123 9.75 8.19 -22.29
CA THR A 123 8.74 7.41 -23.04
C THR A 123 8.97 5.92 -22.85
N GLY A 124 7.94 5.10 -23.14
CA GLY A 124 8.01 3.65 -22.97
C GLY A 124 7.62 3.17 -21.56
N CYS A 125 7.04 4.07 -20.75
CA CYS A 125 6.54 3.77 -19.42
C CYS A 125 5.01 3.76 -19.35
N GLU A 126 4.33 3.74 -20.50
CA GLU A 126 2.86 3.80 -20.60
C GLU A 126 2.17 2.64 -19.86
N ASN A 127 2.87 1.51 -19.77
CA ASN A 127 2.44 0.33 -19.02
C ASN A 127 2.39 0.52 -17.50
N ILE A 128 3.05 1.57 -16.98
CA ILE A 128 3.02 1.90 -15.53
C ILE A 128 1.84 2.81 -15.19
N GLU A 129 1.21 3.46 -16.16
CA GLU A 129 0.07 4.36 -15.91
C GLU A 129 -1.07 3.69 -15.16
N GLY A 130 -1.34 2.41 -15.44
CA GLY A 130 -2.33 1.63 -14.72
C GLY A 130 -1.99 1.50 -13.23
N LEU A 131 -0.74 1.21 -12.89
CA LEU A 131 -0.28 1.09 -11.51
C LEU A 131 -0.32 2.43 -10.77
N ILE A 132 0.12 3.51 -11.42
CA ILE A 132 0.03 4.88 -10.88
C ILE A 132 -1.44 5.24 -10.62
N GLY A 133 -2.32 4.91 -11.54
CA GLY A 133 -3.75 5.18 -11.40
C GLY A 133 -4.38 4.40 -10.24
N ILE A 134 -4.04 3.12 -10.06
CA ILE A 134 -4.50 2.33 -8.91
C ILE A 134 -3.99 2.98 -7.61
N ALA A 135 -2.70 3.24 -7.51
CA ALA A 135 -2.07 3.80 -6.33
C ALA A 135 -2.68 5.15 -5.90
N LYS A 136 -3.06 5.99 -6.86
CA LYS A 136 -3.73 7.27 -6.62
C LYS A 136 -5.19 7.14 -6.16
N ASN A 137 -5.83 5.98 -6.34
CA ASN A 137 -7.28 5.82 -6.14
C ASN A 137 -7.69 4.77 -5.12
N CYS A 138 -6.78 3.91 -4.63
CA CYS A 138 -7.09 2.97 -3.55
C CYS A 138 -5.95 2.85 -2.54
N GLY A 139 -6.19 2.05 -1.48
CA GLY A 139 -5.16 1.59 -0.57
C GLY A 139 -4.36 0.45 -1.20
N TRP A 140 -4.21 -0.65 -0.47
CA TRP A 140 -3.60 -1.86 -1.00
C TRP A 140 -4.49 -2.57 -2.02
N TRP A 141 -3.88 -3.34 -2.88
CA TRP A 141 -4.59 -4.19 -3.81
C TRP A 141 -3.86 -5.51 -4.04
N SER A 142 -4.60 -6.53 -4.40
CA SER A 142 -4.09 -7.88 -4.68
C SER A 142 -4.59 -8.33 -6.03
N ALA A 143 -3.68 -8.69 -6.93
CA ALA A 143 -3.96 -9.05 -8.30
C ALA A 143 -3.68 -10.53 -8.56
N TYR A 144 -4.68 -11.24 -9.05
CA TYR A 144 -4.61 -12.65 -9.45
C TYR A 144 -5.22 -12.83 -10.84
N ASP A 145 -5.08 -14.01 -11.43
CA ASP A 145 -5.51 -14.26 -12.81
C ASP A 145 -7.00 -13.95 -13.04
N ASP A 146 -7.87 -14.34 -12.10
CA ASP A 146 -9.33 -14.19 -12.24
C ASP A 146 -9.97 -13.18 -11.29
N ILE A 147 -9.23 -12.67 -10.30
CA ILE A 147 -9.77 -11.75 -9.29
C ILE A 147 -8.78 -10.67 -8.93
N VAL A 148 -9.29 -9.44 -8.81
CA VAL A 148 -8.57 -8.31 -8.20
C VAL A 148 -9.34 -7.85 -6.98
N VAL A 149 -8.67 -7.79 -5.84
CA VAL A 149 -9.21 -7.26 -4.59
C VAL A 149 -8.53 -5.93 -4.28
N PHE A 150 -9.29 -4.85 -4.28
CA PHE A 150 -8.88 -3.54 -3.81
C PHE A 150 -9.31 -3.34 -2.37
N GLN A 151 -8.57 -2.52 -1.65
CA GLN A 151 -8.88 -2.15 -0.27
C GLN A 151 -9.12 -0.65 -0.18
N HIS A 152 -10.11 -0.26 0.63
CA HIS A 152 -10.21 1.12 1.05
C HIS A 152 -8.94 1.53 1.81
N ARG A 153 -8.58 2.80 1.69
CA ARG A 153 -7.59 3.41 2.59
C ARG A 153 -8.10 3.36 4.02
N PRO A 154 -7.22 3.36 5.02
CA PRO A 154 -7.64 3.49 6.40
C PRO A 154 -8.57 4.68 6.61
N LYS A 155 -9.43 4.59 7.59
CA LYS A 155 -10.25 5.73 8.04
C LYS A 155 -9.43 6.74 8.81
N GLU A 156 -8.44 6.25 9.58
CA GLU A 156 -7.56 7.05 10.42
C GLU A 156 -6.15 6.47 10.40
N ILE A 157 -5.15 7.33 10.37
CA ILE A 157 -3.73 7.00 10.52
C ILE A 157 -3.12 7.99 11.50
N HIS A 158 -2.46 7.48 12.54
CA HIS A 158 -1.72 8.26 13.53
C HIS A 158 -0.25 7.89 13.46
N LEU A 159 0.61 8.90 13.31
CA LEU A 159 2.05 8.77 13.21
C LEU A 159 2.71 9.66 14.25
N ASP A 160 3.93 9.32 14.67
CA ASP A 160 4.80 10.19 15.43
C ASP A 160 5.57 11.19 14.53
N ASP A 161 6.43 12.00 15.14
CA ASP A 161 7.24 13.00 14.44
C ASP A 161 8.27 12.38 13.45
N ASN A 162 8.55 11.09 13.59
CA ASN A 162 9.43 10.34 12.67
C ASN A 162 8.65 9.71 11.50
N GLY A 163 7.32 9.86 11.47
CA GLY A 163 6.45 9.24 10.46
C GLY A 163 6.16 7.75 10.74
N GLU A 164 6.40 7.28 11.95
CA GLU A 164 6.14 5.91 12.36
C GLU A 164 4.77 5.77 13.03
N ILE A 165 4.12 4.59 12.87
CA ILE A 165 2.81 4.35 13.49
C ILE A 165 2.87 4.52 15.01
N HIS A 166 2.03 5.42 15.54
CA HIS A 166 2.02 5.74 16.96
C HIS A 166 0.67 6.30 17.42
N ASN A 167 0.08 5.71 18.45
CA ASN A 167 -1.05 6.30 19.16
C ASN A 167 -1.14 5.70 20.58
N GLU A 168 -1.08 6.54 21.59
CA GLU A 168 -1.16 6.15 23.00
C GLU A 168 -2.60 6.12 23.55
N GLU A 169 -3.56 6.64 22.79
CA GLU A 169 -4.95 6.80 23.23
C GLU A 169 -5.94 5.92 22.44
N GLY A 170 -5.46 5.22 21.39
CA GLY A 170 -6.29 4.42 20.52
C GLY A 170 -5.47 3.64 19.48
N PRO A 171 -6.12 3.11 18.43
CA PRO A 171 -5.41 2.46 17.36
C PRO A 171 -4.56 3.46 16.58
N ALA A 172 -3.38 3.05 16.14
CA ALA A 172 -2.55 3.85 15.23
C ALA A 172 -3.13 3.86 13.81
N ILE A 173 -3.79 2.78 13.40
CA ILE A 173 -4.50 2.70 12.12
C ILE A 173 -5.87 2.09 12.36
N LEU A 174 -6.91 2.76 11.87
CA LEU A 174 -8.28 2.28 11.94
C LEU A 174 -8.88 2.16 10.54
N TYR A 175 -9.41 0.98 10.22
CA TYR A 175 -10.14 0.72 8.97
C TYR A 175 -11.65 0.89 9.14
N ARG A 176 -12.39 0.95 8.03
CA ARG A 176 -13.82 1.26 8.02
C ARG A 176 -14.69 0.15 8.62
N ASP A 177 -14.23 -1.11 8.55
CA ASP A 177 -14.87 -2.28 9.16
C ASP A 177 -14.51 -2.49 10.65
N GLY A 178 -13.76 -1.55 11.24
CA GLY A 178 -13.31 -1.62 12.62
C GLY A 178 -12.03 -2.44 12.82
N TYR A 179 -11.45 -2.99 11.77
CA TYR A 179 -10.12 -3.58 11.89
C TYR A 179 -9.11 -2.51 12.28
N ALA A 180 -8.31 -2.78 13.30
CA ALA A 180 -7.40 -1.84 13.92
C ALA A 180 -5.97 -2.39 14.02
N VAL A 181 -5.00 -1.52 13.83
CA VAL A 181 -3.58 -1.78 14.10
C VAL A 181 -3.14 -0.86 15.22
N TRP A 182 -2.61 -1.45 16.27
CA TRP A 182 -2.11 -0.76 17.46
C TRP A 182 -0.60 -0.59 17.33
N GLY A 183 -0.07 0.60 17.60
CA GLY A 183 1.34 0.90 17.38
C GLY A 183 1.88 1.96 18.32
N ILE A 184 3.11 1.75 18.77
CA ILE A 184 3.90 2.70 19.56
C ILE A 184 5.30 2.79 18.94
N SER A 185 5.69 3.99 18.52
CA SER A 185 7.02 4.28 17.95
C SER A 185 7.43 3.26 16.87
N GLY A 186 6.55 3.07 15.86
CA GLY A 186 6.76 2.16 14.74
C GLY A 186 6.53 0.68 15.03
N LYS A 187 6.34 0.30 16.29
CA LYS A 187 6.22 -1.10 16.69
C LYS A 187 4.77 -1.49 16.92
N ARG A 188 4.35 -2.62 16.36
CA ARG A 188 3.02 -3.17 16.62
C ARG A 188 2.91 -3.65 18.07
N VAL A 189 1.84 -3.27 18.70
CA VAL A 189 1.47 -3.67 20.06
C VAL A 189 0.06 -4.24 20.07
N THR A 190 -0.39 -4.76 21.20
CA THR A 190 -1.77 -5.21 21.37
C THR A 190 -2.65 -4.05 21.88
N GLU A 191 -3.96 -4.13 21.62
CA GLU A 191 -4.94 -3.21 22.20
C GLU A 191 -4.81 -3.08 23.72
N GLN A 192 -4.58 -4.20 24.42
CA GLN A 192 -4.43 -4.23 25.88
C GLN A 192 -3.32 -3.33 26.39
N ILE A 193 -2.20 -3.23 25.64
CA ILE A 193 -1.05 -2.40 26.04
C ILE A 193 -1.44 -0.92 26.11
N ILE A 194 -2.30 -0.48 25.21
CA ILE A 194 -2.73 0.92 25.11
C ILE A 194 -3.97 1.18 25.96
N MET A 195 -5.01 0.34 25.83
CA MET A 195 -6.33 0.62 26.40
C MET A 195 -6.51 0.12 27.83
N ALA A 196 -5.76 -0.88 28.27
CA ALA A 196 -5.91 -1.49 29.60
C ALA A 196 -4.57 -2.02 30.15
N PRO A 197 -3.50 -1.19 30.19
CA PRO A 197 -2.17 -1.64 30.62
C PRO A 197 -2.14 -2.14 32.07
N GLU A 198 -3.07 -1.69 32.92
CA GLU A 198 -3.20 -2.14 34.30
C GLU A 198 -3.64 -3.60 34.41
N THR A 199 -4.29 -4.15 33.40
CA THR A 199 -4.74 -5.55 33.35
C THR A 199 -3.65 -6.54 32.96
N MET A 200 -2.49 -6.05 32.51
CA MET A 200 -1.38 -6.89 32.08
C MET A 200 -0.71 -7.62 33.23
N THR A 201 -0.41 -8.89 32.99
CA THR A 201 0.45 -9.67 33.91
C THR A 201 1.90 -9.16 33.87
N ILE A 202 2.67 -9.51 34.90
CA ILE A 202 4.11 -9.15 34.99
C ILE A 202 4.86 -9.68 33.78
N ILE A 203 4.58 -10.91 33.34
CA ILE A 203 5.22 -11.52 32.16
C ILE A 203 4.90 -10.72 30.89
N GLN A 204 3.65 -10.36 30.67
CA GLN A 204 3.24 -9.53 29.53
C GLN A 204 3.94 -8.17 29.53
N ARG A 205 4.09 -7.53 30.69
CA ARG A 205 4.80 -6.24 30.82
C ARG A 205 6.28 -6.36 30.45
N VAL A 206 6.95 -7.42 30.89
CA VAL A 206 8.38 -7.67 30.55
C VAL A 206 8.53 -7.87 29.05
N LEU A 207 7.72 -8.74 28.43
CA LEU A 207 7.75 -8.98 26.98
C LEU A 207 7.44 -7.71 26.17
N THR A 208 6.55 -6.85 26.67
CA THR A 208 6.24 -5.57 26.02
C THR A 208 7.43 -4.62 26.04
N LEU A 209 8.16 -4.54 27.15
CA LEU A 209 9.37 -3.70 27.25
C LEU A 209 10.45 -4.15 26.25
N GLU A 210 10.59 -5.46 26.02
CA GLU A 210 11.51 -5.99 25.00
C GLU A 210 11.08 -5.64 23.57
N ILE A 211 9.78 -5.46 23.31
CA ILE A 211 9.26 -5.07 21.99
C ILE A 211 9.44 -3.56 21.75
N ILE A 212 9.23 -2.73 22.79
CA ILE A 212 9.20 -1.26 22.67
C ILE A 212 10.62 -0.65 22.80
N SER A 213 11.55 -1.34 23.44
CA SER A 213 12.97 -0.93 23.51
C SER A 213 13.72 -1.24 22.20
#